data_e39ad9ecc12926a3efc4087b10236dcf
#
_entry.id   e39ad9ecc12926a3efc4087b10236dcf
#
_cell.length_a   1.000
_cell.length_b   1.000
_cell.length_c   1.000
_cell.angle_alpha   90.00
_cell.angle_beta   90.00
_cell.angle_gamma   90.00
#
_symmetry.space_group_name_H-M   'P 1'
#
loop_
_entity.id
_entity.type
_entity.pdbx_description
1 polymer ?
#
loop_
_entity_poly.entity_id
_entity_poly.type
_entity_poly.pdbx_seq_one_letter_code
_entity_poly.pdbx_strand_id
1 'polypeptide(L)'
;QYLHRALKENKRILLEGQLGALRDLEHGIYPYTTSSSPLAGYGAVGAGIPPAAIKEVIAVTKAYSSSVGTGYFVTALAGEEAEELRKRGGDAGEYGAKTGRPRDVGWFDAIATRYGCRVQGATACAMTNIDVLGYLDEIKICVAYEIDGEQTRDFPATPRLSRAKPVYVTLPGWKTDVRGVTNYDE
;
A
#
# COMPACT_ATOMS: atom_id res chain seq x y z
N GLN A 1 21.09 23.91 -2.29
CA GLN A 1 20.87 25.32 -2.71
C GLN A 1 19.68 25.47 -3.66
N TYR A 2 19.52 24.62 -4.67
CA TYR A 2 18.41 24.71 -5.63
C TYR A 2 17.02 24.63 -4.97
N LEU A 3 16.77 23.59 -4.17
CA LEU A 3 15.49 23.42 -3.50
C LEU A 3 15.18 24.53 -2.47
N HIS A 4 16.20 25.01 -1.75
CA HIS A 4 16.02 26.15 -0.84
C HIS A 4 15.63 27.44 -1.57
N ARG A 5 16.16 27.67 -2.77
CA ARG A 5 15.74 28.78 -3.60
C ARG A 5 14.30 28.61 -4.08
N ALA A 6 13.96 27.40 -4.58
CA ALA A 6 12.62 27.07 -5.01
C ALA A 6 11.57 27.28 -3.89
N LEU A 7 11.90 26.89 -2.65
CA LEU A 7 11.04 27.15 -1.48
C LEU A 7 10.85 28.65 -1.20
N LYS A 8 11.93 29.44 -1.27
CA LYS A 8 11.84 30.91 -1.11
C LYS A 8 11.01 31.57 -2.21
N GLU A 9 11.03 31.03 -3.40
CA GLU A 9 10.23 31.48 -4.55
C GLU A 9 8.81 30.90 -4.57
N ASN A 10 8.39 30.19 -3.51
CA ASN A 10 7.08 29.53 -3.39
C ASN A 10 6.78 28.57 -4.56
N LYS A 11 7.81 27.89 -5.10
CA LYS A 11 7.62 26.86 -6.12
C LYS A 11 6.98 25.61 -5.52
N ARG A 12 6.15 24.95 -6.30
CA ARG A 12 5.61 23.63 -5.95
C ARG A 12 6.71 22.57 -6.16
N ILE A 13 6.98 21.81 -5.10
CA ILE A 13 7.99 20.73 -5.09
C ILE A 13 7.25 19.44 -4.79
N LEU A 14 7.40 18.45 -5.66
CA LEU A 14 6.92 17.09 -5.44
C LEU A 14 8.11 16.21 -5.03
N LEU A 15 7.97 15.52 -3.91
CA LEU A 15 8.88 14.47 -3.47
C LEU A 15 8.19 13.13 -3.71
N GLU A 16 8.82 12.26 -4.48
CA GLU A 16 8.30 10.93 -4.78
C GLU A 16 9.09 9.88 -3.99
N GLY A 17 8.37 9.15 -3.13
CA GLY A 17 8.87 7.96 -2.44
C GLY A 17 8.41 6.69 -3.13
N GLN A 18 8.97 5.55 -2.70
CA GLN A 18 8.65 4.25 -3.27
C GLN A 18 8.72 3.14 -2.21
N LEU A 19 8.50 1.89 -2.60
CA LEU A 19 8.61 0.64 -1.83
C LEU A 19 7.51 0.40 -0.80
N GLY A 20 6.99 1.43 -0.17
CA GLY A 20 5.92 1.33 0.83
C GLY A 20 6.39 1.23 2.28
N ALA A 21 5.55 1.71 3.19
CA ALA A 21 5.83 1.86 4.62
C ALA A 21 6.25 0.56 5.32
N LEU A 22 5.67 -0.58 4.95
CA LEU A 22 6.02 -1.87 5.56
C LEU A 22 7.43 -2.37 5.20
N ARG A 23 8.11 -1.73 4.27
CA ARG A 23 9.51 -2.03 3.91
C ARG A 23 10.50 -1.08 4.56
N ASP A 24 10.04 -0.13 5.37
CA ASP A 24 10.92 0.75 6.15
C ASP A 24 11.74 -0.05 7.16
N LEU A 25 12.99 0.38 7.39
CA LEU A 25 13.92 -0.33 8.24
C LEU A 25 13.48 -0.32 9.71
N GLU A 26 12.94 0.80 10.20
CA GLU A 26 12.58 1.00 11.59
C GLU A 26 11.10 0.72 11.88
N HIS A 27 10.23 1.08 10.96
CA HIS A 27 8.77 0.98 11.12
C HIS A 27 8.12 -0.10 10.23
N GLY A 28 8.91 -0.80 9.41
CA GLY A 28 8.44 -1.90 8.57
C GLY A 28 8.44 -3.25 9.29
N ILE A 29 8.25 -4.30 8.51
CA ILE A 29 8.20 -5.69 8.98
C ILE A 29 9.60 -6.32 9.05
N TYR A 30 10.50 -5.74 9.83
CA TYR A 30 11.87 -6.25 9.99
C TYR A 30 11.87 -7.77 10.29
N PRO A 31 12.76 -8.60 9.69
CA PRO A 31 13.90 -8.21 8.83
C PRO A 31 13.58 -8.07 7.32
N TYR A 32 12.32 -8.10 6.93
CA TYR A 32 11.90 -8.07 5.53
C TYR A 32 11.76 -6.63 5.00
N THR A 33 12.81 -5.85 5.18
CA THR A 33 12.85 -4.41 4.88
C THR A 33 13.74 -4.10 3.69
N THR A 34 13.70 -2.87 3.22
CA THR A 34 14.61 -2.34 2.20
C THR A 34 15.74 -1.55 2.84
N SER A 35 16.80 -1.28 2.09
CA SER A 35 17.93 -0.46 2.52
C SER A 35 17.68 1.05 2.46
N SER A 36 16.55 1.48 1.97
CA SER A 36 16.14 2.89 1.91
C SER A 36 15.01 3.18 2.90
N SER A 37 14.81 4.45 3.20
CA SER A 37 13.72 4.91 4.07
C SER A 37 12.55 5.42 3.23
N PRO A 38 11.49 4.62 3.01
CA PRO A 38 10.36 5.00 2.16
C PRO A 38 9.36 5.92 2.85
N LEU A 39 9.56 6.26 4.12
CA LEU A 39 8.64 7.13 4.85
C LEU A 39 8.80 8.60 4.43
N ALA A 40 7.69 9.32 4.32
CA ALA A 40 7.64 10.71 3.88
C ALA A 40 8.52 11.65 4.73
N GLY A 41 8.69 11.37 6.03
CA GLY A 41 9.58 12.11 6.92
C GLY A 41 11.03 12.14 6.43
N TYR A 42 11.51 11.06 5.83
CA TYR A 42 12.85 11.00 5.25
C TYR A 42 13.01 11.76 3.94
N GLY A 43 11.90 12.11 3.28
CA GLY A 43 11.91 12.95 2.11
C GLY A 43 12.55 14.31 2.36
N ALA A 44 12.27 14.90 3.52
CA ALA A 44 12.89 16.17 3.94
C ALA A 44 14.41 16.00 4.15
N VAL A 45 14.83 14.91 4.80
CA VAL A 45 16.25 14.59 5.05
C VAL A 45 16.98 14.38 3.72
N GLY A 46 16.45 13.54 2.83
CA GLY A 46 17.04 13.26 1.53
C GLY A 46 17.14 14.48 0.60
N ALA A 47 16.13 15.35 0.65
CA ALA A 47 16.08 16.60 -0.12
C ALA A 47 16.90 17.74 0.52
N GLY A 48 17.32 17.59 1.78
CA GLY A 48 18.03 18.63 2.54
C GLY A 48 17.17 19.88 2.76
N ILE A 49 15.87 19.71 3.01
CA ILE A 49 14.91 20.79 3.29
C ILE A 49 14.34 20.65 4.71
N PRO A 50 13.82 21.73 5.32
CA PRO A 50 13.17 21.62 6.61
C PRO A 50 11.97 20.67 6.56
N PRO A 51 11.75 19.77 7.56
CA PRO A 51 10.58 18.88 7.60
C PRO A 51 9.24 19.65 7.53
N ALA A 52 9.18 20.84 8.14
CA ALA A 52 8.01 21.72 8.08
C ALA A 52 7.69 22.28 6.69
N ALA A 53 8.58 22.11 5.70
CA ALA A 53 8.31 22.48 4.31
C ALA A 53 7.38 21.45 3.60
N ILE A 54 7.31 20.21 4.09
CA ILE A 54 6.35 19.22 3.59
C ILE A 54 4.98 19.56 4.20
N LYS A 55 4.03 19.93 3.35
CA LYS A 55 2.68 20.35 3.77
C LYS A 55 1.64 19.26 3.60
N GLU A 56 1.82 18.45 2.57
CA GLU A 56 0.89 17.39 2.20
C GLU A 56 1.67 16.09 2.01
N VAL A 57 1.11 15.00 2.49
CA VAL A 57 1.62 13.65 2.31
C VAL A 57 0.49 12.80 1.75
N ILE A 58 0.62 12.40 0.49
CA ILE A 58 -0.35 11.56 -0.17
C ILE A 58 0.17 10.12 -0.16
N ALA A 59 -0.45 9.27 0.64
CA ALA A 59 -0.20 7.84 0.58
C ALA A 59 -0.88 7.25 -0.67
N VAL A 60 -0.14 6.44 -1.43
CA VAL A 60 -0.71 5.74 -2.59
C VAL A 60 -0.86 4.27 -2.23
N THR A 61 -2.06 3.73 -2.41
CA THR A 61 -2.37 2.32 -2.17
C THR A 61 -3.19 1.76 -3.33
N LYS A 62 -3.05 0.47 -3.59
CA LYS A 62 -3.93 -0.24 -4.53
C LYS A 62 -5.20 -0.70 -3.82
N ALA A 63 -6.27 -0.92 -4.57
CA ALA A 63 -7.50 -1.53 -4.07
C ALA A 63 -7.36 -3.02 -3.70
N TYR A 64 -6.20 -3.59 -3.94
CA TYR A 64 -5.75 -4.91 -3.50
C TYR A 64 -4.30 -4.80 -3.00
N SER A 65 -3.81 -5.82 -2.32
CA SER A 65 -2.44 -5.83 -1.83
C SER A 65 -1.51 -6.55 -2.80
N SER A 66 -0.27 -6.04 -2.96
CA SER A 66 0.78 -6.76 -3.68
C SER A 66 2.12 -6.59 -2.97
N SER A 67 2.97 -7.62 -3.05
CA SER A 67 4.29 -7.61 -2.42
C SER A 67 5.33 -8.29 -3.29
N VAL A 68 6.56 -7.82 -3.19
CA VAL A 68 7.74 -8.44 -3.80
C VAL A 68 8.68 -8.91 -2.71
N GLY A 69 9.21 -10.11 -2.87
CA GLY A 69 10.18 -10.69 -1.94
C GLY A 69 9.55 -11.30 -0.70
N THR A 70 10.40 -11.80 0.19
CA THR A 70 10.00 -12.49 1.41
C THR A 70 9.37 -11.52 2.43
N GLY A 71 8.48 -12.04 3.25
CA GLY A 71 7.85 -11.29 4.34
C GLY A 71 6.47 -11.83 4.68
N TYR A 72 5.90 -11.35 5.78
CA TYR A 72 4.55 -11.71 6.17
C TYR A 72 3.54 -10.93 5.33
N PHE A 73 2.60 -11.66 4.74
CA PHE A 73 1.55 -11.09 3.90
C PHE A 73 0.21 -11.73 4.32
N VAL A 74 -0.44 -11.12 5.31
CA VAL A 74 -1.59 -11.72 6.02
C VAL A 74 -2.78 -11.99 5.09
N THR A 75 -2.99 -11.15 4.08
CA THR A 75 -4.12 -11.26 3.13
C THR A 75 -3.76 -11.96 1.82
N ALA A 76 -2.61 -12.67 1.78
CA ALA A 76 -2.14 -13.33 0.56
C ALA A 76 -3.16 -14.30 -0.01
N LEU A 77 -3.31 -14.27 -1.33
CA LEU A 77 -4.06 -15.23 -2.13
C LEU A 77 -3.14 -16.33 -2.64
N ALA A 78 -3.72 -17.46 -3.00
CA ALA A 78 -3.01 -18.61 -3.57
C ALA A 78 -3.80 -19.22 -4.73
N GLY A 79 -3.15 -20.08 -5.50
CA GLY A 79 -3.79 -20.82 -6.59
C GLY A 79 -4.33 -19.95 -7.71
N GLU A 80 -5.45 -20.34 -8.27
CA GLU A 80 -6.06 -19.69 -9.45
C GLU A 80 -6.53 -18.25 -9.16
N GLU A 81 -7.04 -17.99 -7.95
CA GLU A 81 -7.49 -16.67 -7.53
C GLU A 81 -6.32 -15.66 -7.53
N ALA A 82 -5.16 -16.07 -7.00
CA ALA A 82 -3.96 -15.25 -7.03
C ALA A 82 -3.46 -15.02 -8.46
N GLU A 83 -3.49 -16.06 -9.29
CA GLU A 83 -3.01 -15.97 -10.66
C GLU A 83 -3.89 -15.06 -11.51
N GLU A 84 -5.21 -15.13 -11.35
CA GLU A 84 -6.15 -14.27 -12.06
C GLU A 84 -5.97 -12.79 -11.66
N LEU A 85 -5.88 -12.50 -10.36
CA LEU A 85 -5.60 -11.14 -9.89
C LEU A 85 -4.24 -10.64 -10.38
N ARG A 86 -3.23 -11.50 -10.39
CA ARG A 86 -1.88 -11.16 -10.87
C ARG A 86 -1.87 -10.79 -12.35
N LYS A 87 -2.58 -11.53 -13.19
CA LYS A 87 -2.69 -11.25 -14.64
C LYS A 87 -3.40 -9.95 -14.93
N ARG A 88 -4.42 -9.59 -14.13
CA ARG A 88 -5.22 -8.38 -14.30
C ARG A 88 -4.59 -7.15 -13.66
N GLY A 89 -3.69 -7.33 -12.72
CA GLY A 89 -3.12 -6.25 -11.93
C GLY A 89 -2.24 -5.30 -12.73
N GLY A 90 -2.53 -3.99 -12.63
CA GLY A 90 -1.79 -2.95 -13.34
C GLY A 90 -1.82 -3.09 -14.87
N ASP A 91 -1.03 -2.29 -15.57
CA ASP A 91 -0.99 -2.27 -17.04
C ASP A 91 -0.33 -3.53 -17.66
N ALA A 92 0.55 -4.18 -16.92
CA ALA A 92 1.34 -5.33 -17.38
C ALA A 92 1.25 -6.56 -16.47
N GLY A 93 0.28 -6.59 -15.58
CA GLY A 93 0.15 -7.59 -14.54
C GLY A 93 1.05 -7.34 -13.34
N GLU A 94 0.84 -8.09 -12.27
CA GLU A 94 1.66 -8.02 -11.06
C GLU A 94 2.93 -8.86 -11.19
N TYR A 95 3.82 -8.41 -12.08
CA TYR A 95 5.13 -9.00 -12.34
C TYR A 95 6.23 -7.95 -12.18
N GLY A 96 7.44 -8.39 -11.88
CA GLY A 96 8.59 -7.51 -11.80
C GLY A 96 8.96 -6.97 -13.18
N ALA A 97 9.01 -5.64 -13.34
CA ALA A 97 9.22 -4.98 -14.63
C ALA A 97 10.51 -5.42 -15.37
N LYS A 98 11.58 -5.75 -14.63
CA LYS A 98 12.84 -6.19 -15.21
C LYS A 98 13.02 -7.71 -15.20
N THR A 99 12.51 -8.38 -14.18
CA THR A 99 12.78 -9.80 -13.95
C THR A 99 11.63 -10.71 -14.38
N GLY A 100 10.43 -10.16 -14.64
CA GLY A 100 9.23 -10.94 -14.88
C GLY A 100 8.75 -11.78 -13.67
N ARG A 101 9.41 -11.64 -12.50
CA ARG A 101 9.08 -12.41 -11.31
C ARG A 101 7.66 -12.10 -10.86
N PRO A 102 6.79 -13.14 -10.65
CA PRO A 102 5.45 -12.92 -10.15
C PRO A 102 5.50 -12.30 -8.74
N ARG A 103 4.67 -11.31 -8.51
CA ARG A 103 4.44 -10.72 -7.18
C ARG A 103 3.42 -11.54 -6.41
N ASP A 104 3.56 -11.58 -5.11
CA ASP A 104 2.49 -12.03 -4.24
C ASP A 104 1.35 -10.99 -4.28
N VAL A 105 0.12 -11.47 -4.38
CA VAL A 105 -1.08 -10.65 -4.40
C VAL A 105 -2.05 -11.09 -3.32
N GLY A 106 -2.92 -10.19 -2.89
CA GLY A 106 -3.87 -10.48 -1.82
C GLY A 106 -4.99 -9.45 -1.75
N TRP A 107 -5.99 -9.74 -0.91
CA TRP A 107 -7.07 -8.81 -0.64
C TRP A 107 -6.57 -7.51 -0.02
N PHE A 108 -7.34 -6.44 -0.19
CA PHE A 108 -7.03 -5.15 0.44
C PHE A 108 -6.95 -5.30 1.96
N ASP A 109 -5.85 -4.82 2.53
CA ASP A 109 -5.56 -4.90 3.96
C ASP A 109 -5.71 -3.50 4.59
N ALA A 110 -6.88 -3.25 5.20
CA ALA A 110 -7.14 -1.97 5.84
C ALA A 110 -6.33 -1.77 7.13
N ILE A 111 -5.86 -2.85 7.77
CA ILE A 111 -5.02 -2.75 8.97
C ILE A 111 -3.62 -2.29 8.60
N ALA A 112 -3.00 -2.95 7.62
CA ALA A 112 -1.68 -2.58 7.12
C ALA A 112 -1.69 -1.18 6.47
N THR A 113 -2.72 -0.87 5.67
CA THR A 113 -2.86 0.44 5.02
C THR A 113 -3.01 1.56 6.04
N ARG A 114 -3.85 1.39 7.06
CA ARG A 114 -4.01 2.37 8.14
C ARG A 114 -2.71 2.61 8.89
N TYR A 115 -1.99 1.54 9.21
CA TYR A 115 -0.67 1.64 9.82
C TYR A 115 0.29 2.42 8.92
N GLY A 116 0.37 2.06 7.64
CA GLY A 116 1.20 2.75 6.65
C GLY A 116 0.88 4.24 6.56
N CYS A 117 -0.39 4.62 6.45
CA CYS A 117 -0.82 6.01 6.44
C CYS A 117 -0.42 6.76 7.72
N ARG A 118 -0.53 6.10 8.87
CA ARG A 118 -0.18 6.68 10.18
C ARG A 118 1.31 6.98 10.30
N VAL A 119 2.18 6.03 9.97
CA VAL A 119 3.64 6.21 10.05
C VAL A 119 4.17 7.16 8.97
N GLN A 120 3.46 7.29 7.85
CA GLN A 120 3.76 8.29 6.81
C GLN A 120 3.35 9.71 7.22
N GLY A 121 2.45 9.86 8.20
CA GLY A 121 1.78 11.13 8.46
C GLY A 121 0.90 11.56 7.29
N ALA A 122 0.24 10.61 6.63
CA ALA A 122 -0.55 10.89 5.43
C ALA A 122 -1.72 11.84 5.73
N THR A 123 -1.82 12.87 4.91
CA THR A 123 -2.94 13.84 4.93
C THR A 123 -4.07 13.42 3.99
N ALA A 124 -3.74 12.58 3.00
CA ALA A 124 -4.67 11.98 2.06
C ALA A 124 -4.19 10.58 1.65
N CYS A 125 -5.11 9.76 1.15
CA CYS A 125 -4.81 8.45 0.59
C CYS A 125 -5.42 8.36 -0.81
N ALA A 126 -4.59 8.14 -1.82
CA ALA A 126 -5.03 7.88 -3.18
C ALA A 126 -5.13 6.35 -3.40
N MET A 127 -6.34 5.88 -3.62
CA MET A 127 -6.59 4.46 -3.95
C MET A 127 -6.55 4.28 -5.46
N THR A 128 -5.71 3.38 -5.91
CA THR A 128 -5.48 3.08 -7.33
C THR A 128 -5.94 1.66 -7.68
N ASN A 129 -6.02 1.33 -8.97
CA ASN A 129 -6.32 0.00 -9.47
C ASN A 129 -7.69 -0.56 -9.02
N ILE A 130 -8.65 0.31 -8.78
CA ILE A 130 -10.04 -0.07 -8.46
C ILE A 130 -10.66 -0.83 -9.65
N ASP A 131 -10.39 -0.38 -10.86
CA ASP A 131 -10.82 -0.98 -12.13
C ASP A 131 -10.41 -2.44 -12.28
N VAL A 132 -9.27 -2.83 -11.72
CA VAL A 132 -8.75 -4.21 -11.74
C VAL A 132 -9.72 -5.20 -11.09
N LEU A 133 -10.47 -4.78 -10.08
CA LEU A 133 -11.38 -5.65 -9.33
C LEU A 133 -12.76 -5.81 -9.98
N GLY A 134 -13.01 -5.14 -11.10
CA GLY A 134 -14.31 -5.17 -11.80
C GLY A 134 -14.78 -6.53 -12.31
N TYR A 135 -13.94 -7.56 -12.31
CA TYR A 135 -14.31 -8.94 -12.68
C TYR A 135 -14.91 -9.75 -11.53
N LEU A 136 -14.75 -9.30 -10.30
CA LEU A 136 -15.15 -10.03 -9.09
C LEU A 136 -16.65 -9.88 -8.79
N ASP A 137 -17.28 -10.94 -8.32
CA ASP A 137 -18.63 -10.92 -7.77
C ASP A 137 -18.65 -10.37 -6.34
N GLU A 138 -17.60 -10.66 -5.58
CA GLU A 138 -17.41 -10.25 -4.21
C GLU A 138 -15.99 -9.72 -4.00
N ILE A 139 -15.88 -8.69 -3.17
CA ILE A 139 -14.60 -8.08 -2.81
C ILE A 139 -14.44 -8.20 -1.30
N LYS A 140 -13.32 -8.77 -0.87
CA LYS A 140 -13.00 -8.93 0.54
C LYS A 140 -12.04 -7.84 1.01
N ILE A 141 -12.35 -7.23 2.15
CA ILE A 141 -11.52 -6.24 2.82
C ILE A 141 -11.14 -6.78 4.19
N CYS A 142 -9.85 -6.89 4.47
CA CYS A 142 -9.36 -7.25 5.79
C CYS A 142 -9.52 -6.07 6.75
N VAL A 143 -10.38 -6.23 7.76
CA VAL A 143 -10.76 -5.16 8.70
C VAL A 143 -10.23 -5.40 10.12
N ALA A 144 -9.73 -6.60 10.40
CA ALA A 144 -9.06 -6.98 11.64
C ALA A 144 -8.12 -8.15 11.41
N TYR A 145 -7.22 -8.40 12.34
CA TYR A 145 -6.47 -9.65 12.42
C TYR A 145 -6.91 -10.45 13.63
N GLU A 146 -7.01 -11.76 13.49
CA GLU A 146 -7.11 -12.70 14.59
C GLU A 146 -5.70 -13.25 14.90
N ILE A 147 -5.24 -13.08 16.13
CA ILE A 147 -3.93 -13.55 16.60
C ILE A 147 -4.12 -14.23 17.95
N ASP A 148 -3.79 -15.52 18.02
CA ASP A 148 -3.89 -16.32 19.25
C ASP A 148 -5.32 -16.34 19.84
N GLY A 149 -6.34 -16.28 18.98
CA GLY A 149 -7.78 -16.28 19.37
C GLY A 149 -8.36 -14.90 19.71
N GLU A 150 -7.55 -13.84 19.67
CA GLU A 150 -7.99 -12.47 19.92
C GLU A 150 -8.00 -11.65 18.62
N GLN A 151 -9.05 -10.84 18.44
CA GLN A 151 -9.12 -9.92 17.32
C GLN A 151 -8.49 -8.58 17.67
N THR A 152 -7.71 -8.04 16.72
CA THR A 152 -7.11 -6.71 16.82
C THR A 152 -7.30 -5.92 15.52
N ARG A 153 -7.46 -4.60 15.68
CA ARG A 153 -7.44 -3.63 14.58
C ARG A 153 -6.14 -2.83 14.54
N ASP A 154 -5.22 -3.11 15.43
CA ASP A 154 -3.90 -2.52 15.42
C ASP A 154 -2.91 -3.42 14.68
N PHE A 155 -2.03 -2.79 13.89
CA PHE A 155 -0.98 -3.52 13.20
C PHE A 155 0.04 -4.05 14.21
N PRO A 156 0.24 -5.37 14.28
CA PRO A 156 1.07 -5.96 15.33
C PRO A 156 2.56 -5.87 15.02
N ALA A 157 3.39 -6.04 16.03
CA ALA A 157 4.82 -6.25 15.83
C ALA A 157 5.10 -7.49 14.96
N THR A 158 6.17 -7.45 14.19
CA THR A 158 6.51 -8.45 13.16
C THR A 158 6.44 -9.91 13.65
N PRO A 159 6.94 -10.30 14.85
CA PRO A 159 6.85 -11.69 15.29
C PRO A 159 5.42 -12.22 15.45
N ARG A 160 4.45 -11.33 15.68
CA ARG A 160 3.03 -11.70 15.79
C ARG A 160 2.34 -11.86 14.43
N LEU A 161 2.88 -11.22 13.38
CA LEU A 161 2.32 -11.32 12.02
C LEU A 161 2.35 -12.75 11.48
N SER A 162 3.31 -13.58 11.89
CA SER A 162 3.39 -14.98 11.48
C SER A 162 2.19 -15.82 11.92
N ARG A 163 1.45 -15.36 12.94
CA ARG A 163 0.26 -16.04 13.48
C ARG A 163 -1.03 -15.32 13.15
N ALA A 164 -0.93 -14.17 12.48
CA ALA A 164 -2.09 -13.37 12.14
C ALA A 164 -2.92 -14.05 11.05
N LYS A 165 -4.23 -14.11 11.26
CA LYS A 165 -5.23 -14.51 10.27
C LYS A 165 -6.10 -13.33 9.93
N PRO A 166 -6.42 -13.10 8.65
CA PRO A 166 -7.25 -11.97 8.25
C PRO A 166 -8.72 -12.20 8.62
N VAL A 167 -9.36 -11.16 9.14
CA VAL A 167 -10.81 -11.10 9.35
C VAL A 167 -11.39 -10.19 8.28
N TYR A 168 -12.26 -10.73 7.44
CA TYR A 168 -12.79 -10.05 6.27
C TYR A 168 -14.22 -9.55 6.47
N VAL A 169 -14.48 -8.41 5.85
CA VAL A 169 -15.82 -7.99 5.43
C VAL A 169 -15.90 -8.22 3.92
N THR A 170 -17.03 -8.77 3.47
CA THR A 170 -17.29 -9.02 2.05
C THR A 170 -18.27 -7.96 1.54
N LEU A 171 -17.93 -7.32 0.45
CA LEU A 171 -18.75 -6.35 -0.26
C LEU A 171 -19.14 -6.92 -1.63
N PRO A 172 -20.29 -6.55 -2.21
CA PRO A 172 -20.60 -6.89 -3.59
C PRO A 172 -19.61 -6.24 -4.54
N GLY A 173 -19.19 -6.97 -5.57
CA GLY A 173 -18.43 -6.42 -6.69
C GLY A 173 -19.30 -5.57 -7.59
N TRP A 174 -18.71 -4.61 -8.28
CA TRP A 174 -19.44 -3.73 -9.21
C TRP A 174 -19.61 -4.30 -10.61
N LYS A 175 -18.84 -5.30 -11.02
CA LYS A 175 -18.94 -6.02 -12.31
C LYS A 175 -19.01 -5.12 -13.55
N THR A 176 -18.41 -3.95 -13.48
CA THR A 176 -18.41 -2.96 -14.56
C THR A 176 -17.05 -2.28 -14.69
N ASP A 177 -16.83 -1.65 -15.82
CA ASP A 177 -15.65 -0.80 -16.06
C ASP A 177 -15.87 0.57 -15.41
N VAL A 178 -15.11 0.86 -14.38
CA VAL A 178 -15.21 2.12 -13.62
C VAL A 178 -14.23 3.20 -14.09
N ARG A 179 -13.44 2.95 -15.14
CA ARG A 179 -12.41 3.90 -15.62
C ARG A 179 -12.99 5.21 -16.15
N GLY A 180 -14.23 5.21 -16.56
CA GLY A 180 -14.94 6.40 -17.04
C GLY A 180 -15.80 7.10 -15.99
N VAL A 181 -15.90 6.57 -14.77
CA VAL A 181 -16.71 7.14 -13.71
C VAL A 181 -16.06 8.41 -13.17
N THR A 182 -16.80 9.52 -13.17
CA THR A 182 -16.31 10.83 -12.72
C THR A 182 -17.09 11.38 -11.52
N ASN A 183 -18.21 10.75 -11.15
CA ASN A 183 -19.07 11.15 -10.04
C ASN A 183 -19.18 10.00 -9.03
N TYR A 184 -19.38 10.35 -7.75
CA TYR A 184 -19.58 9.37 -6.67
C TYR A 184 -20.97 8.70 -6.73
N ASP A 185 -21.91 9.28 -7.44
CA ASP A 185 -23.31 8.79 -7.55
C ASP A 185 -23.52 7.79 -8.71
N GLU A 186 -22.47 7.53 -9.49
CA GLU A 186 -22.42 6.52 -10.56
C GLU A 186 -21.74 5.22 -10.06
#